data_ec03b1b7651df0aad1dd37ef49d002ba
#
_entry.id   ec03b1b7651df0aad1dd37ef49d002ba
#
_cell.length_a   1.000
_cell.length_b   1.000
_cell.length_c   1.000
_cell.angle_alpha   90.00
_cell.angle_beta   90.00
_cell.angle_gamma   90.00
#
_symmetry.space_group_name_H-M   'P 1'
#
loop_
_entity.id
_entity.type
_entity.pdbx_description
1 polymer ?
#
loop_
_entity_poly.entity_id
_entity_poly.type
_entity_poly.pdbx_seq_one_letter_code
_entity_poly.pdbx_strand_id
1 'polypeptide(L)'
;MSDATLPPADELAQRFARIYEREPILEVRGLGKQFATAGGSVQALRDVSFKVHRRELVCVIGPSGCGKSTLIRILAGLETLSSGQVLVDGKPVSGPGRDRGMVFQGYSLFPWLTVKRNVMFGPEMSGHPHNVAEGMARQWLELVGLSDFADAYPHQLSGGMRQRVAIARALVNEPRILLMDEPFGALDAQTRAKMQSHLLDIWKNLDITVLFITHDLDEAIYLADRILVLKAHPGEVQEIIEVPVARPRSPAQFTSAAFRATRAHIEALIHPPVVHSPVPDDEPAQASTMIRFTAVDDNVE
;
A
#
# COMPACT_ATOMS: atom_id res chain seq x y z
N MET A 1 33.86 3.19 -1.40
CA MET A 1 32.58 3.58 -0.78
C MET A 1 32.03 4.71 -1.64
N SER A 2 31.13 4.39 -2.56
CA SER A 2 30.53 5.38 -3.45
C SER A 2 29.53 6.20 -2.64
N ASP A 3 29.81 7.45 -2.43
CA ASP A 3 28.90 8.44 -1.88
C ASP A 3 27.67 8.48 -2.81
N ALA A 4 26.53 7.97 -2.36
CA ALA A 4 25.27 8.09 -3.08
C ALA A 4 24.82 9.55 -2.96
N THR A 5 25.43 10.40 -3.77
CA THR A 5 25.06 11.82 -3.92
C THR A 5 23.60 11.92 -4.32
N LEU A 6 22.89 12.91 -3.77
CA LEU A 6 21.57 13.32 -4.26
C LEU A 6 21.63 13.47 -5.78
N PRO A 7 20.66 12.96 -6.54
CA PRO A 7 20.58 13.28 -7.96
C PRO A 7 20.57 14.80 -8.13
N PRO A 8 21.17 15.34 -9.17
CA PRO A 8 21.14 16.78 -9.45
C PRO A 8 19.69 17.28 -9.38
N ALA A 9 19.47 18.43 -8.77
CA ALA A 9 18.12 19.01 -8.60
C ALA A 9 17.34 19.06 -9.93
N ASP A 10 18.06 19.33 -11.02
CA ASP A 10 17.50 19.37 -12.39
C ASP A 10 17.01 17.99 -12.87
N GLU A 11 17.71 16.92 -12.55
CA GLU A 11 17.32 15.55 -12.94
C GLU A 11 16.07 15.09 -12.19
N LEU A 12 15.98 15.47 -10.91
CA LEU A 12 14.83 15.22 -10.08
C LEU A 12 13.59 15.99 -10.58
N ALA A 13 13.75 17.30 -10.83
CA ALA A 13 12.70 18.15 -11.38
C ALA A 13 12.18 17.61 -12.73
N GLN A 14 13.10 17.20 -13.63
CA GLN A 14 12.72 16.60 -14.91
C GLN A 14 11.96 15.27 -14.76
N ARG A 15 12.30 14.46 -13.73
CA ARG A 15 11.57 13.21 -13.46
C ARG A 15 10.11 13.49 -13.08
N PHE A 16 9.87 14.42 -12.17
CA PHE A 16 8.51 14.77 -11.74
C PHE A 16 7.74 15.52 -12.84
N ALA A 17 8.38 16.42 -13.58
CA ALA A 17 7.78 17.04 -14.75
C ALA A 17 7.21 15.99 -15.72
N ARG A 18 8.02 14.96 -16.05
CA ARG A 18 7.57 13.82 -16.88
C ARG A 18 6.41 13.01 -16.29
N ILE A 19 6.30 12.91 -14.97
CA ILE A 19 5.17 12.26 -14.32
C ILE A 19 3.91 13.11 -14.49
N TYR A 20 4.02 14.41 -14.24
CA TYR A 20 2.87 15.35 -14.32
C TYR A 20 2.41 15.66 -15.75
N GLU A 21 3.26 15.47 -16.76
CA GLU A 21 2.86 15.54 -18.18
C GLU A 21 1.94 14.38 -18.59
N ARG A 22 1.95 13.26 -17.86
CA ARG A 22 1.05 12.14 -18.13
C ARG A 22 -0.35 12.46 -17.63
N GLU A 23 -1.35 11.99 -18.35
CA GLU A 23 -2.74 12.11 -17.89
C GLU A 23 -2.93 11.39 -16.55
N PRO A 24 -3.70 11.96 -15.62
CA PRO A 24 -4.08 11.27 -14.40
C PRO A 24 -4.99 10.09 -14.74
N ILE A 25 -4.60 8.90 -14.27
CA ILE A 25 -5.41 7.69 -14.42
C ILE A 25 -6.42 7.54 -13.29
N LEU A 26 -6.07 8.04 -12.09
CA LEU A 26 -6.93 8.05 -10.91
C LEU A 26 -7.06 9.48 -10.39
N GLU A 27 -8.30 9.95 -10.24
CA GLU A 27 -8.60 11.21 -9.59
C GLU A 27 -9.57 10.99 -8.43
N VAL A 28 -9.20 11.49 -7.28
CA VAL A 28 -10.03 11.53 -6.08
C VAL A 28 -10.32 12.98 -5.76
N ARG A 29 -11.60 13.33 -5.62
CA ARG A 29 -12.05 14.72 -5.42
C ARG A 29 -13.03 14.79 -4.26
N GLY A 30 -12.64 15.43 -3.17
CA GLY A 30 -13.47 15.67 -1.99
C GLY A 30 -14.03 14.40 -1.34
N LEU A 31 -13.28 13.28 -1.41
CA LEU A 31 -13.75 12.00 -0.93
C LEU A 31 -13.98 12.04 0.58
N GLY A 32 -15.21 11.75 0.99
CA GLY A 32 -15.60 11.53 2.37
C GLY A 32 -16.24 10.16 2.57
N LYS A 33 -15.99 9.57 3.73
CA LYS A 33 -16.64 8.33 4.17
C LYS A 33 -17.05 8.40 5.62
N GLN A 34 -18.34 8.12 5.86
CA GLN A 34 -18.93 7.96 7.18
C GLN A 34 -19.49 6.55 7.33
N PHE A 35 -19.31 5.97 8.49
CA PHE A 35 -19.93 4.70 8.88
C PHE A 35 -20.95 4.96 9.99
N ALA A 36 -22.16 4.41 9.83
CA ALA A 36 -23.14 4.39 10.89
C ALA A 36 -22.71 3.41 11.98
N THR A 37 -22.81 3.81 13.24
CA THR A 37 -22.53 2.97 14.41
C THR A 37 -23.71 3.05 15.38
N ALA A 38 -23.78 2.11 16.33
CA ALA A 38 -24.83 2.12 17.36
C ALA A 38 -24.89 3.43 18.20
N GLY A 39 -23.75 4.15 18.28
CA GLY A 39 -23.64 5.42 19.03
C GLY A 39 -23.62 6.69 18.18
N GLY A 40 -23.96 6.60 16.87
CA GLY A 40 -23.93 7.75 15.95
C GLY A 40 -23.22 7.44 14.64
N SER A 41 -22.41 8.36 14.13
CA SER A 41 -21.60 8.14 12.92
C SER A 41 -20.12 8.39 13.19
N VAL A 42 -19.27 7.58 12.57
CA VAL A 42 -17.80 7.75 12.60
C VAL A 42 -17.35 8.19 11.23
N GLN A 43 -16.69 9.34 11.15
CA GLN A 43 -16.08 9.83 9.92
C GLN A 43 -14.70 9.22 9.75
N ALA A 44 -14.58 8.27 8.82
CA ALA A 44 -13.32 7.58 8.53
C ALA A 44 -12.42 8.42 7.61
N LEU A 45 -12.99 9.08 6.59
CA LEU A 45 -12.30 9.93 5.63
C LEU A 45 -13.04 11.26 5.45
N ARG A 46 -12.30 12.37 5.33
CA ARG A 46 -12.86 13.71 5.11
C ARG A 46 -12.05 14.45 4.05
N ASP A 47 -12.73 14.91 3.02
CA ASP A 47 -12.21 15.78 1.96
C ASP A 47 -10.87 15.32 1.36
N VAL A 48 -10.72 14.01 1.13
CA VAL A 48 -9.51 13.44 0.55
C VAL A 48 -9.49 13.75 -0.95
N SER A 49 -8.47 14.48 -1.40
CA SER A 49 -8.30 14.86 -2.80
C SER A 49 -6.85 14.65 -3.25
N PHE A 50 -6.66 13.88 -4.33
CA PHE A 50 -5.37 13.66 -4.97
C PHE A 50 -5.53 13.08 -6.39
N LYS A 51 -4.42 13.08 -7.14
CA LYS A 51 -4.33 12.47 -8.48
C LYS A 51 -3.15 11.51 -8.52
N VAL A 52 -3.33 10.43 -9.28
CA VAL A 52 -2.25 9.50 -9.63
C VAL A 52 -2.12 9.45 -11.13
N HIS A 53 -0.90 9.63 -11.64
CA HIS A 53 -0.62 9.68 -13.06
C HIS A 53 -0.30 8.27 -13.60
N ARG A 54 -0.45 8.10 -14.92
CA ARG A 54 -0.13 6.81 -15.57
C ARG A 54 1.30 6.38 -15.28
N ARG A 55 1.50 5.08 -15.03
CA ARG A 55 2.81 4.48 -14.72
C ARG A 55 3.51 5.14 -13.53
N GLU A 56 2.75 5.61 -12.58
CA GLU A 56 3.26 6.12 -11.31
C GLU A 56 3.10 5.05 -10.22
N LEU A 57 4.05 4.98 -9.29
CA LEU A 57 3.93 4.20 -8.07
C LEU A 57 3.75 5.16 -6.90
N VAL A 58 2.55 5.19 -6.35
CA VAL A 58 2.21 6.03 -5.19
C VAL A 58 2.05 5.15 -3.97
N CYS A 59 2.73 5.48 -2.88
CA CYS A 59 2.48 4.88 -1.58
C CYS A 59 1.56 5.74 -0.73
N VAL A 60 0.67 5.10 0.04
CA VAL A 60 -0.20 5.76 1.01
C VAL A 60 0.22 5.31 2.40
N ILE A 61 0.59 6.26 3.24
CA ILE A 61 1.01 6.02 4.62
C ILE A 61 0.22 6.89 5.60
N GLY A 62 0.31 6.55 6.87
CA GLY A 62 -0.33 7.30 7.95
C GLY A 62 -0.52 6.41 9.17
N PRO A 63 -0.89 6.98 10.33
CA PRO A 63 -1.07 6.23 11.57
C PRO A 63 -2.16 5.17 11.46
N SER A 64 -2.18 4.23 12.40
CA SER A 64 -3.24 3.23 12.49
C SER A 64 -4.61 3.91 12.63
N GLY A 65 -5.61 3.39 11.92
CA GLY A 65 -6.97 3.95 11.96
C GLY A 65 -7.20 5.23 11.13
N CYS A 66 -6.21 5.74 10.38
CA CYS A 66 -6.40 6.92 9.52
C CYS A 66 -7.22 6.65 8.24
N GLY A 67 -7.77 5.46 8.05
CA GLY A 67 -8.67 5.17 6.93
C GLY A 67 -8.00 4.63 5.66
N LYS A 68 -6.72 4.22 5.67
CA LYS A 68 -6.01 3.68 4.48
C LYS A 68 -6.74 2.52 3.81
N SER A 69 -7.13 1.51 4.59
CA SER A 69 -7.86 0.35 4.05
C SER A 69 -9.28 0.72 3.59
N THR A 70 -9.92 1.72 4.21
CA THR A 70 -11.19 2.27 3.73
C THR A 70 -11.00 2.97 2.39
N LEU A 71 -9.97 3.80 2.26
CA LEU A 71 -9.62 4.50 1.03
C LEU A 71 -9.43 3.50 -0.12
N ILE A 72 -8.55 2.51 0.05
CA ILE A 72 -8.24 1.57 -1.04
C ILE A 72 -9.45 0.72 -1.44
N ARG A 73 -10.32 0.35 -0.48
CA ARG A 73 -11.56 -0.38 -0.78
C ARG A 73 -12.54 0.48 -1.59
N ILE A 74 -12.64 1.77 -1.31
CA ILE A 74 -13.45 2.70 -2.11
C ILE A 74 -12.84 2.82 -3.52
N LEU A 75 -11.54 2.96 -3.66
CA LEU A 75 -10.86 3.01 -4.96
C LEU A 75 -11.06 1.72 -5.77
N ALA A 76 -11.09 0.57 -5.10
CA ALA A 76 -11.38 -0.72 -5.72
C ALA A 76 -12.88 -0.89 -6.10
N GLY A 77 -13.76 0.00 -5.62
CA GLY A 77 -15.21 -0.13 -5.78
C GLY A 77 -15.84 -1.18 -4.86
N LEU A 78 -15.12 -1.62 -3.81
CA LEU A 78 -15.58 -2.60 -2.82
C LEU A 78 -16.31 -1.94 -1.64
N GLU A 79 -16.20 -0.63 -1.52
CA GLU A 79 -16.86 0.18 -0.51
C GLU A 79 -17.40 1.46 -1.17
N THR A 80 -18.54 1.96 -0.67
CA THR A 80 -19.16 3.18 -1.17
C THR A 80 -18.59 4.41 -0.48
N LEU A 81 -18.46 5.51 -1.20
CA LEU A 81 -18.16 6.83 -0.63
C LEU A 81 -19.44 7.48 -0.06
N SER A 82 -19.31 8.39 0.90
CA SER A 82 -20.42 9.19 1.44
C SER A 82 -20.52 10.56 0.76
N SER A 83 -19.39 11.10 0.26
CA SER A 83 -19.32 12.37 -0.47
C SER A 83 -18.12 12.40 -1.41
N GLY A 84 -18.12 13.33 -2.35
CA GLY A 84 -17.06 13.48 -3.34
C GLY A 84 -17.20 12.51 -4.51
N GLN A 85 -16.10 12.26 -5.21
CA GLN A 85 -16.07 11.32 -6.34
C GLN A 85 -14.69 10.70 -6.53
N VAL A 86 -14.68 9.49 -7.12
CA VAL A 86 -13.50 8.78 -7.57
C VAL A 86 -13.66 8.51 -9.06
N LEU A 87 -12.65 8.89 -9.85
CA LEU A 87 -12.63 8.70 -11.29
C LEU A 87 -11.43 7.83 -11.68
N VAL A 88 -11.64 6.85 -12.54
CA VAL A 88 -10.60 6.08 -13.22
C VAL A 88 -10.72 6.31 -14.72
N ASP A 89 -9.66 6.78 -15.35
CA ASP A 89 -9.68 7.24 -16.77
C ASP A 89 -10.86 8.20 -17.04
N GLY A 90 -11.13 9.14 -16.13
CA GLY A 90 -12.22 10.11 -16.21
C GLY A 90 -13.63 9.53 -15.99
N LYS A 91 -13.77 8.23 -15.72
CA LYS A 91 -15.07 7.56 -15.49
C LYS A 91 -15.29 7.34 -13.99
N PRO A 92 -16.49 7.64 -13.47
CA PRO A 92 -16.81 7.39 -12.07
C PRO A 92 -16.71 5.90 -11.70
N VAL A 93 -16.12 5.64 -10.53
CA VAL A 93 -16.09 4.30 -9.93
C VAL A 93 -17.45 4.02 -9.29
N SER A 94 -18.20 3.09 -9.85
CA SER A 94 -19.53 2.68 -9.36
C SER A 94 -19.54 1.29 -8.71
N GLY A 95 -18.43 0.55 -8.78
CA GLY A 95 -18.29 -0.79 -8.24
C GLY A 95 -16.97 -1.42 -8.64
N PRO A 96 -16.75 -2.71 -8.32
CA PRO A 96 -15.57 -3.45 -8.79
C PRO A 96 -15.48 -3.47 -10.31
N GLY A 97 -14.25 -3.39 -10.84
CA GLY A 97 -14.00 -3.36 -12.27
C GLY A 97 -12.71 -4.08 -12.65
N ARG A 98 -12.61 -4.54 -13.90
CA ARG A 98 -11.40 -5.20 -14.43
C ARG A 98 -10.23 -4.24 -14.61
N ASP A 99 -10.50 -2.96 -14.71
CA ASP A 99 -9.54 -1.87 -14.80
C ASP A 99 -8.70 -1.69 -13.53
N ARG A 100 -9.11 -2.34 -12.42
CA ARG A 100 -8.46 -2.29 -11.11
C ARG A 100 -8.19 -3.70 -10.58
N GLY A 101 -6.90 -4.03 -10.43
CA GLY A 101 -6.46 -5.22 -9.69
C GLY A 101 -6.34 -4.91 -8.20
N MET A 102 -6.72 -5.86 -7.33
CA MET A 102 -6.59 -5.70 -5.88
C MET A 102 -5.78 -6.84 -5.27
N VAL A 103 -4.77 -6.48 -4.46
CA VAL A 103 -4.00 -7.40 -3.63
C VAL A 103 -4.27 -7.06 -2.17
N PHE A 104 -4.87 -7.98 -1.44
CA PHE A 104 -5.26 -7.81 -0.03
C PHE A 104 -4.13 -8.23 0.92
N GLN A 105 -4.13 -7.71 2.13
CA GLN A 105 -3.18 -8.01 3.19
C GLN A 105 -3.07 -9.53 3.50
N GLY A 106 -4.18 -10.25 3.44
CA GLY A 106 -4.26 -11.69 3.72
C GLY A 106 -4.11 -12.61 2.50
N TYR A 107 -3.50 -12.16 1.39
CA TYR A 107 -3.35 -12.86 0.10
C TYR A 107 -4.67 -13.24 -0.59
N SER A 108 -5.72 -13.57 0.15
CA SER A 108 -7.09 -13.91 -0.30
C SER A 108 -7.14 -14.97 -1.42
N LEU A 109 -6.17 -15.90 -1.46
CA LEU A 109 -6.19 -17.00 -2.41
C LEU A 109 -7.33 -17.97 -2.07
N PHE A 110 -7.95 -18.54 -3.09
CA PHE A 110 -8.96 -19.58 -2.93
C PHE A 110 -8.26 -20.88 -2.46
N PRO A 111 -8.46 -21.33 -1.21
CA PRO A 111 -7.69 -22.45 -0.65
C PRO A 111 -8.02 -23.80 -1.30
N TRP A 112 -9.18 -23.91 -1.94
CA TRP A 112 -9.64 -25.09 -2.66
C TRP A 112 -9.21 -25.13 -4.14
N LEU A 113 -8.56 -24.08 -4.65
CA LEU A 113 -8.02 -24.02 -6.00
C LEU A 113 -6.50 -24.17 -5.98
N THR A 114 -5.95 -24.83 -7.00
CA THR A 114 -4.49 -24.83 -7.21
C THR A 114 -3.98 -23.42 -7.53
N VAL A 115 -2.68 -23.23 -7.49
CA VAL A 115 -2.00 -21.97 -7.86
C VAL A 115 -2.43 -21.54 -9.26
N LYS A 116 -2.33 -22.41 -10.23
CA LYS A 116 -2.75 -22.16 -11.61
C LYS A 116 -4.23 -21.75 -11.70
N ARG A 117 -5.11 -22.51 -11.02
CA ARG A 117 -6.55 -22.22 -11.02
C ARG A 117 -6.89 -20.89 -10.32
N ASN A 118 -6.12 -20.51 -9.29
CA ASN A 118 -6.26 -19.19 -8.69
C ASN A 118 -5.98 -18.07 -9.70
N VAL A 119 -4.95 -18.20 -10.53
CA VAL A 119 -4.61 -17.20 -11.55
C VAL A 119 -5.60 -17.25 -12.71
N MET A 120 -6.05 -18.43 -13.14
CA MET A 120 -7.05 -18.60 -14.20
C MET A 120 -8.42 -18.02 -13.87
N PHE A 121 -8.76 -17.90 -12.59
CA PHE A 121 -10.10 -17.52 -12.14
C PHE A 121 -10.60 -16.20 -12.76
N GLY A 122 -9.77 -15.16 -12.77
CA GLY A 122 -10.14 -13.87 -13.34
C GLY A 122 -10.43 -13.94 -14.86
N PRO A 123 -9.53 -14.47 -15.70
CA PRO A 123 -9.77 -14.69 -17.11
C PRO A 123 -11.00 -15.54 -17.42
N GLU A 124 -11.23 -16.65 -16.70
CA GLU A 124 -12.43 -17.49 -16.88
C GLU A 124 -13.72 -16.71 -16.59
N MET A 125 -13.77 -15.95 -15.47
CA MET A 125 -14.89 -15.06 -15.14
C MET A 125 -15.06 -13.92 -16.15
N SER A 126 -13.99 -13.63 -16.88
CA SER A 126 -13.98 -12.64 -17.95
C SER A 126 -14.48 -13.19 -19.28
N GLY A 127 -14.83 -14.49 -19.34
CA GLY A 127 -15.35 -15.15 -20.54
C GLY A 127 -14.27 -15.73 -21.46
N HIS A 128 -13.01 -15.75 -21.05
CA HIS A 128 -11.97 -16.41 -21.82
C HIS A 128 -12.17 -17.94 -21.78
N PRO A 129 -12.00 -18.63 -22.93
CA PRO A 129 -12.00 -20.09 -22.98
C PRO A 129 -10.94 -20.67 -22.05
N HIS A 130 -11.20 -21.85 -21.47
CA HIS A 130 -10.34 -22.49 -20.48
C HIS A 130 -8.87 -22.63 -20.95
N ASN A 131 -8.63 -23.03 -22.18
CA ASN A 131 -7.28 -23.16 -22.75
C ASN A 131 -6.56 -21.81 -22.86
N VAL A 132 -7.28 -20.73 -23.15
CA VAL A 132 -6.73 -19.36 -23.21
C VAL A 132 -6.37 -18.90 -21.78
N ALA A 133 -7.31 -19.05 -20.83
CA ALA A 133 -7.08 -18.72 -19.42
C ALA A 133 -5.90 -19.51 -18.84
N GLU A 134 -5.74 -20.79 -19.19
CA GLU A 134 -4.60 -21.60 -18.78
C GLU A 134 -3.29 -21.08 -19.36
N GLY A 135 -3.26 -20.73 -20.63
CA GLY A 135 -2.08 -20.13 -21.27
C GLY A 135 -1.65 -18.82 -20.58
N MET A 136 -2.61 -17.93 -20.34
CA MET A 136 -2.35 -16.68 -19.59
C MET A 136 -1.81 -16.96 -18.18
N ALA A 137 -2.43 -17.90 -17.46
CA ALA A 137 -1.99 -18.23 -16.11
C ALA A 137 -0.57 -18.81 -16.08
N ARG A 138 -0.20 -19.67 -17.05
CA ARG A 138 1.16 -20.23 -17.15
C ARG A 138 2.20 -19.13 -17.42
N GLN A 139 1.92 -18.18 -18.30
CA GLN A 139 2.81 -17.04 -18.57
C GLN A 139 3.03 -16.19 -17.30
N TRP A 140 1.96 -15.91 -16.55
CA TRP A 140 2.08 -15.16 -15.31
C TRP A 140 2.81 -15.92 -14.23
N LEU A 141 2.61 -17.24 -14.12
CA LEU A 141 3.35 -18.08 -13.17
C LEU A 141 4.83 -18.17 -13.52
N GLU A 142 5.19 -18.20 -14.78
CA GLU A 142 6.58 -18.11 -15.23
C GLU A 142 7.18 -16.75 -14.86
N LEU A 143 6.49 -15.64 -15.14
CA LEU A 143 6.94 -14.29 -14.81
C LEU A 143 7.21 -14.12 -13.30
N VAL A 144 6.37 -14.71 -12.44
CA VAL A 144 6.57 -14.65 -10.98
C VAL A 144 7.42 -15.80 -10.42
N GLY A 145 8.00 -16.66 -11.29
CA GLY A 145 8.89 -17.76 -10.91
C GLY A 145 8.21 -18.84 -10.09
N LEU A 146 7.00 -19.25 -10.49
CA LEU A 146 6.19 -20.27 -9.82
C LEU A 146 5.66 -21.36 -10.75
N SER A 147 6.27 -21.57 -11.92
CA SER A 147 5.86 -22.59 -12.89
C SER A 147 5.79 -23.98 -12.28
N ASP A 148 6.80 -24.37 -11.47
CA ASP A 148 6.89 -25.68 -10.83
C ASP A 148 5.82 -25.92 -9.76
N PHE A 149 5.16 -24.86 -9.31
CA PHE A 149 4.12 -24.87 -8.26
C PHE A 149 2.71 -24.70 -8.83
N ALA A 150 2.54 -24.79 -10.14
CA ALA A 150 1.26 -24.53 -10.81
C ALA A 150 0.10 -25.39 -10.27
N ASP A 151 0.36 -26.64 -9.95
CA ASP A 151 -0.61 -27.61 -9.45
C ASP A 151 -0.62 -27.75 -7.91
N ALA A 152 0.24 -27.00 -7.19
CA ALA A 152 0.22 -26.91 -5.74
C ALA A 152 -0.99 -26.12 -5.23
N TYR A 153 -1.38 -26.35 -3.98
CA TYR A 153 -2.42 -25.59 -3.28
C TYR A 153 -1.80 -24.48 -2.40
N PRO A 154 -2.54 -23.39 -2.07
CA PRO A 154 -2.03 -22.27 -1.28
C PRO A 154 -1.39 -22.66 0.05
N HIS A 155 -1.90 -23.70 0.75
CA HIS A 155 -1.36 -24.16 2.01
C HIS A 155 0.03 -24.82 1.89
N GLN A 156 0.44 -25.24 0.70
CA GLN A 156 1.74 -25.85 0.40
C GLN A 156 2.82 -24.81 0.09
N LEU A 157 2.45 -23.51 0.03
CA LEU A 157 3.32 -22.41 -0.36
C LEU A 157 3.85 -21.64 0.85
N SER A 158 5.06 -21.09 0.72
CA SER A 158 5.56 -20.06 1.65
C SER A 158 4.76 -18.75 1.55
N GLY A 159 4.89 -17.86 2.54
CA GLY A 159 4.24 -16.55 2.52
C GLY A 159 4.56 -15.74 1.26
N GLY A 160 5.85 -15.65 0.89
CA GLY A 160 6.29 -14.96 -0.31
C GLY A 160 5.79 -15.60 -1.61
N MET A 161 5.66 -16.93 -1.66
CA MET A 161 5.07 -17.62 -2.81
C MET A 161 3.59 -17.29 -2.93
N ARG A 162 2.82 -17.34 -1.83
CA ARG A 162 1.40 -16.93 -1.83
C ARG A 162 1.23 -15.50 -2.30
N GLN A 163 2.12 -14.60 -1.88
CA GLN A 163 2.10 -13.21 -2.33
C GLN A 163 2.31 -13.08 -3.83
N ARG A 164 3.28 -13.80 -4.40
CA ARG A 164 3.51 -13.81 -5.86
C ARG A 164 2.31 -14.34 -6.63
N VAL A 165 1.64 -15.37 -6.14
CA VAL A 165 0.38 -15.86 -6.74
C VAL A 165 -0.72 -14.79 -6.67
N ALA A 166 -0.87 -14.08 -5.54
CA ALA A 166 -1.87 -13.03 -5.39
C ALA A 166 -1.61 -11.85 -6.37
N ILE A 167 -0.34 -11.48 -6.56
CA ILE A 167 0.05 -10.47 -7.55
C ILE A 167 -0.25 -10.96 -8.97
N ALA A 168 0.15 -12.18 -9.33
CA ALA A 168 -0.13 -12.76 -10.65
C ALA A 168 -1.64 -12.82 -10.93
N ARG A 169 -2.45 -13.24 -9.94
CA ARG A 169 -3.92 -13.27 -10.04
C ARG A 169 -4.53 -11.88 -10.25
N ALA A 170 -3.97 -10.85 -9.61
CA ALA A 170 -4.44 -9.49 -9.79
C ALA A 170 -4.08 -8.92 -11.17
N LEU A 171 -2.90 -9.31 -11.69
CA LEU A 171 -2.34 -8.76 -12.93
C LEU A 171 -2.76 -9.50 -14.21
N VAL A 172 -3.18 -10.76 -14.12
CA VAL A 172 -3.55 -11.57 -15.29
C VAL A 172 -4.70 -10.99 -16.12
N ASN A 173 -5.54 -10.15 -15.53
CA ASN A 173 -6.61 -9.42 -16.22
C ASN A 173 -6.15 -8.09 -16.83
N GLU A 174 -4.84 -7.81 -16.81
CA GLU A 174 -4.23 -6.59 -17.36
C GLU A 174 -4.89 -5.30 -16.82
N PRO A 175 -5.03 -5.16 -15.49
CA PRO A 175 -5.65 -3.97 -14.93
C PRO A 175 -4.79 -2.74 -15.22
N ARG A 176 -5.42 -1.57 -15.31
CA ARG A 176 -4.73 -0.29 -15.46
C ARG A 176 -4.12 0.21 -14.17
N ILE A 177 -4.74 -0.15 -13.04
CA ILE A 177 -4.30 0.21 -11.70
C ILE A 177 -4.22 -1.05 -10.85
N LEU A 178 -3.07 -1.24 -10.16
CA LEU A 178 -2.90 -2.25 -9.13
C LEU A 178 -3.00 -1.57 -7.76
N LEU A 179 -3.99 -1.96 -6.99
CA LEU A 179 -4.23 -1.52 -5.62
C LEU A 179 -3.69 -2.58 -4.65
N MET A 180 -2.84 -2.19 -3.71
CA MET A 180 -2.20 -3.14 -2.79
C MET A 180 -2.38 -2.66 -1.34
N ASP A 181 -3.03 -3.47 -0.49
CA ASP A 181 -3.29 -3.17 0.92
C ASP A 181 -2.32 -3.96 1.81
N GLU A 182 -1.26 -3.31 2.29
CA GLU A 182 -0.20 -3.88 3.14
C GLU A 182 0.31 -5.27 2.68
N PRO A 183 0.67 -5.43 1.38
CA PRO A 183 0.86 -6.77 0.82
C PRO A 183 2.05 -7.51 1.40
N PHE A 184 3.03 -6.81 1.99
CA PHE A 184 4.26 -7.43 2.50
C PHE A 184 4.33 -7.45 4.04
N GLY A 185 3.28 -7.00 4.74
CA GLY A 185 3.27 -6.88 6.20
C GLY A 185 3.50 -8.19 6.97
N ALA A 186 3.06 -9.33 6.41
CA ALA A 186 3.21 -10.64 7.03
C ALA A 186 4.51 -11.39 6.64
N LEU A 187 5.42 -10.76 5.87
CA LEU A 187 6.66 -11.38 5.41
C LEU A 187 7.84 -11.04 6.35
N ASP A 188 8.76 -11.98 6.48
CA ASP A 188 10.06 -11.72 7.11
C ASP A 188 10.87 -10.70 6.28
N ALA A 189 11.87 -10.06 6.90
CA ALA A 189 12.62 -8.96 6.30
C ALA A 189 13.33 -9.35 4.97
N GLN A 190 13.90 -10.56 4.89
CA GLN A 190 14.59 -11.00 3.69
C GLN A 190 13.63 -11.27 2.53
N THR A 191 12.53 -11.95 2.81
CA THR A 191 11.47 -12.23 1.83
C THR A 191 10.82 -10.92 1.37
N ARG A 192 10.57 -9.97 2.30
CA ARG A 192 10.02 -8.64 1.99
C ARG A 192 10.93 -7.88 1.02
N ALA A 193 12.22 -7.79 1.29
CA ALA A 193 13.18 -7.12 0.39
C ALA A 193 13.19 -7.73 -1.02
N LYS A 194 13.14 -9.06 -1.13
CA LYS A 194 13.03 -9.75 -2.43
C LYS A 194 11.72 -9.41 -3.14
N MET A 195 10.61 -9.34 -2.42
CA MET A 195 9.30 -9.02 -2.99
C MET A 195 9.19 -7.58 -3.45
N GLN A 196 9.80 -6.63 -2.73
CA GLN A 196 9.88 -5.22 -3.13
C GLN A 196 10.66 -5.06 -4.45
N SER A 197 11.84 -5.70 -4.55
CA SER A 197 12.62 -5.70 -5.81
C SER A 197 11.83 -6.33 -6.96
N HIS A 198 11.17 -7.45 -6.72
CA HIS A 198 10.36 -8.14 -7.72
C HIS A 198 9.15 -7.30 -8.18
N LEU A 199 8.48 -6.59 -7.26
CA LEU A 199 7.41 -5.66 -7.60
C LEU A 199 7.92 -4.52 -8.49
N LEU A 200 9.09 -3.96 -8.19
CA LEU A 200 9.71 -2.91 -9.02
C LEU A 200 10.08 -3.42 -10.42
N ASP A 201 10.56 -4.66 -10.54
CA ASP A 201 10.85 -5.29 -11.83
C ASP A 201 9.57 -5.50 -12.66
N ILE A 202 8.51 -6.00 -12.05
CA ILE A 202 7.19 -6.12 -12.69
C ILE A 202 6.69 -4.75 -13.14
N TRP A 203 6.66 -3.76 -12.23
CA TRP A 203 6.20 -2.41 -12.54
C TRP A 203 7.00 -1.72 -13.65
N LYS A 204 8.32 -1.93 -13.70
CA LYS A 204 9.20 -1.38 -14.75
C LYS A 204 8.84 -1.91 -16.13
N ASN A 205 8.47 -3.18 -16.23
CA ASN A 205 8.25 -3.88 -17.49
C ASN A 205 6.78 -3.86 -17.96
N LEU A 206 5.85 -3.48 -17.10
CA LEU A 206 4.42 -3.39 -17.44
C LEU A 206 3.95 -1.94 -17.51
N ASP A 207 2.94 -1.69 -18.33
CA ASP A 207 2.25 -0.39 -18.37
C ASP A 207 1.14 -0.34 -17.31
N ILE A 208 1.56 -0.31 -16.04
CA ILE A 208 0.65 -0.33 -14.90
C ILE A 208 0.95 0.80 -13.92
N THR A 209 -0.09 1.37 -13.34
CA THR A 209 -0.03 2.32 -12.23
C THR A 209 -0.26 1.56 -10.92
N VAL A 210 0.51 1.87 -9.88
CA VAL A 210 0.44 1.16 -8.59
C VAL A 210 0.09 2.14 -7.48
N LEU A 211 -0.93 1.80 -6.69
CA LEU A 211 -1.20 2.45 -5.41
C LEU A 211 -1.02 1.43 -4.29
N PHE A 212 -0.08 1.71 -3.42
CA PHE A 212 0.45 0.77 -2.42
C PHE A 212 0.27 1.33 -1.02
N ILE A 213 -0.47 0.64 -0.16
CA ILE A 213 -0.60 0.99 1.25
C ILE A 213 0.44 0.25 2.06
N THR A 214 1.12 0.96 2.93
CA THR A 214 2.01 0.40 3.94
C THR A 214 2.05 1.26 5.19
N HIS A 215 2.50 0.68 6.30
CA HIS A 215 2.86 1.40 7.52
C HIS A 215 4.38 1.49 7.69
N ASP A 216 5.15 0.86 6.82
CA ASP A 216 6.62 0.87 6.83
C ASP A 216 7.14 2.03 5.98
N LEU A 217 7.83 3.00 6.64
CA LEU A 217 8.35 4.20 5.99
C LEU A 217 9.45 3.88 4.98
N ASP A 218 10.32 2.94 5.33
CA ASP A 218 11.44 2.55 4.48
C ASP A 218 10.92 1.88 3.20
N GLU A 219 9.87 1.07 3.32
CA GLU A 219 9.18 0.47 2.19
C GLU A 219 8.56 1.53 1.28
N ALA A 220 7.83 2.49 1.86
CA ALA A 220 7.19 3.56 1.10
C ALA A 220 8.22 4.39 0.31
N ILE A 221 9.33 4.80 0.94
CA ILE A 221 10.40 5.57 0.29
C ILE A 221 11.11 4.74 -0.78
N TYR A 222 11.34 3.46 -0.51
CA TYR A 222 12.02 2.57 -1.44
C TYR A 222 11.18 2.31 -2.71
N LEU A 223 9.88 2.18 -2.58
CA LEU A 223 9.00 1.84 -3.70
C LEU A 223 8.53 3.08 -4.49
N ALA A 224 8.06 4.11 -3.79
CA ALA A 224 7.25 5.16 -4.38
C ALA A 224 7.99 6.17 -5.27
N ASP A 225 7.25 6.75 -6.22
CA ASP A 225 7.57 8.04 -6.83
C ASP A 225 7.07 9.18 -5.95
N ARG A 226 5.82 9.07 -5.47
CA ARG A 226 5.23 9.99 -4.48
C ARG A 226 4.60 9.23 -3.32
N ILE A 227 4.59 9.87 -2.16
CA ILE A 227 3.98 9.35 -0.94
C ILE A 227 2.85 10.27 -0.52
N LEU A 228 1.64 9.70 -0.40
CA LEU A 228 0.47 10.35 0.16
C LEU A 228 0.45 10.09 1.67
N VAL A 229 0.65 11.13 2.48
CA VAL A 229 0.60 11.05 3.94
C VAL A 229 -0.80 11.41 4.41
N LEU A 230 -1.45 10.50 5.12
CA LEU A 230 -2.75 10.74 5.75
C LEU A 230 -2.56 11.00 7.24
N LYS A 231 -3.25 11.99 7.78
CA LYS A 231 -3.46 12.15 9.23
C LYS A 231 -4.68 11.33 9.67
N ALA A 232 -4.82 11.13 10.97
CA ALA A 232 -5.94 10.37 11.56
C ALA A 232 -7.01 11.29 12.19
N HIS A 233 -8.22 10.72 12.34
CA HIS A 233 -9.34 11.24 13.13
C HIS A 233 -9.90 12.61 12.70
N PRO A 234 -10.48 12.73 11.51
CA PRO A 234 -10.64 11.75 10.43
C PRO A 234 -9.42 11.67 9.52
N GLY A 235 -9.40 10.66 8.63
CA GLY A 235 -8.38 10.55 7.61
C GLY A 235 -8.49 11.68 6.59
N GLU A 236 -7.46 12.50 6.49
CA GLU A 236 -7.33 13.59 5.53
C GLU A 236 -5.93 13.57 4.92
N VAL A 237 -5.78 14.13 3.73
CA VAL A 237 -4.46 14.32 3.13
C VAL A 237 -3.71 15.37 3.95
N GLN A 238 -2.58 14.99 4.53
CA GLN A 238 -1.69 15.91 5.24
C GLN A 238 -0.68 16.50 4.29
N GLU A 239 -0.03 15.66 3.48
CA GLU A 239 0.97 16.08 2.51
C GLU A 239 1.12 15.05 1.39
N ILE A 240 1.54 15.48 0.21
CA ILE A 240 1.98 14.62 -0.89
C ILE A 240 3.46 14.90 -1.14
N ILE A 241 4.31 13.92 -0.86
CA ILE A 241 5.76 14.04 -0.88
C ILE A 241 6.30 13.42 -2.17
N GLU A 242 7.06 14.18 -2.94
CA GLU A 242 7.88 13.68 -4.04
C GLU A 242 9.13 12.99 -3.48
N VAL A 243 9.34 11.71 -3.79
CA VAL A 243 10.47 10.94 -3.24
C VAL A 243 11.77 11.27 -4.00
N PRO A 244 12.74 11.98 -3.37
CA PRO A 244 13.94 12.46 -4.04
C PRO A 244 15.04 11.39 -4.17
N VAL A 245 14.65 10.12 -4.14
CA VAL A 245 15.58 8.99 -4.28
C VAL A 245 15.64 8.57 -5.75
N ALA A 246 16.86 8.37 -6.29
CA ALA A 246 17.08 8.06 -7.69
C ALA A 246 16.49 6.70 -8.10
N ARG A 247 16.11 6.56 -9.37
CA ARG A 247 15.78 5.27 -9.99
C ARG A 247 16.90 4.87 -10.96
N PRO A 248 17.26 3.58 -11.09
CA PRO A 248 16.66 2.41 -10.46
C PRO A 248 16.94 2.35 -8.94
N ARG A 249 16.01 1.76 -8.20
CA ARG A 249 16.18 1.56 -6.75
C ARG A 249 17.22 0.50 -6.45
N SER A 250 17.98 0.71 -5.38
CA SER A 250 18.95 -0.27 -4.88
C SER A 250 19.04 -0.21 -3.34
N PRO A 251 19.42 -1.31 -2.68
CA PRO A 251 19.58 -1.33 -1.22
C PRO A 251 20.58 -0.29 -0.68
N ALA A 252 21.58 0.10 -1.47
CA ALA A 252 22.55 1.13 -1.06
C ALA A 252 21.91 2.50 -0.77
N GLN A 253 20.73 2.76 -1.34
CA GLN A 253 20.03 4.04 -1.17
C GLN A 253 19.42 4.22 0.22
N PHE A 254 19.19 3.17 1.02
CA PHE A 254 18.71 3.28 2.39
C PHE A 254 19.60 4.15 3.29
N THR A 255 20.90 4.22 2.99
CA THR A 255 21.85 5.03 3.73
C THR A 255 22.09 6.42 3.12
N SER A 256 21.46 6.75 1.99
CA SER A 256 21.62 8.05 1.33
C SER A 256 21.04 9.21 2.15
N ALA A 257 21.59 10.41 1.97
CA ALA A 257 21.08 11.60 2.65
C ALA A 257 19.62 11.90 2.27
N ALA A 258 19.26 11.72 0.98
CA ALA A 258 17.91 11.89 0.49
C ALA A 258 16.92 10.96 1.18
N PHE A 259 17.25 9.68 1.28
CA PHE A 259 16.40 8.68 1.93
C PHE A 259 16.16 9.02 3.40
N ARG A 260 17.24 9.31 4.15
CA ARG A 260 17.16 9.67 5.57
C ARG A 260 16.38 10.95 5.82
N ALA A 261 16.59 11.99 4.98
CA ALA A 261 15.86 13.25 5.10
C ALA A 261 14.35 13.04 4.84
N THR A 262 14.00 12.30 3.78
CA THR A 262 12.61 11.95 3.49
C THR A 262 11.97 11.16 4.62
N ARG A 263 12.69 10.17 5.17
CA ARG A 263 12.20 9.38 6.30
C ARG A 263 11.92 10.25 7.53
N ALA A 264 12.88 11.11 7.91
CA ALA A 264 12.73 12.02 9.05
C ALA A 264 11.55 13.00 8.85
N HIS A 265 11.37 13.52 7.64
CA HIS A 265 10.24 14.38 7.31
C HIS A 265 8.89 13.66 7.49
N ILE A 266 8.75 12.47 6.95
CA ILE A 266 7.53 11.66 7.08
C ILE A 266 7.27 11.29 8.55
N GLU A 267 8.31 10.90 9.28
CA GLU A 267 8.22 10.55 10.70
C GLU A 267 7.70 11.73 11.54
N ALA A 268 8.17 12.94 11.26
CA ALA A 268 7.68 14.17 11.91
C ALA A 268 6.22 14.49 11.57
N LEU A 269 5.75 14.15 10.37
CA LEU A 269 4.33 14.31 9.99
C LEU A 269 3.43 13.31 10.70
N ILE A 270 3.86 12.04 10.82
CA ILE A 270 3.04 10.97 11.41
C ILE A 270 3.08 11.03 12.94
N HIS A 271 4.23 11.42 13.51
CA HIS A 271 4.47 11.53 14.95
C HIS A 271 4.97 12.95 15.31
N PRO A 272 4.09 13.96 15.24
CA PRO A 272 4.49 15.31 15.60
C PRO A 272 4.99 15.33 17.06
N PRO A 273 6.07 16.06 17.35
CA PRO A 273 6.58 16.17 18.71
C PRO A 273 5.47 16.69 19.64
N VAL A 274 5.24 15.99 20.74
CA VAL A 274 4.30 16.45 21.78
C VAL A 274 4.87 17.74 22.37
N VAL A 275 4.28 18.87 22.03
CA VAL A 275 4.57 20.13 22.70
C VAL A 275 3.97 20.02 24.08
N HIS A 276 4.79 19.66 25.07
CA HIS A 276 4.39 19.81 26.45
C HIS A 276 4.23 21.32 26.70
N SER A 277 2.99 21.80 26.75
CA SER A 277 2.72 23.09 27.35
C SER A 277 3.25 23.02 28.78
N PRO A 278 4.05 24.00 29.26
CA PRO A 278 4.47 24.01 30.67
C PRO A 278 3.21 24.00 31.54
N VAL A 279 3.06 22.94 32.32
CA VAL A 279 2.04 22.89 33.38
C VAL A 279 2.33 24.07 34.30
N PRO A 280 1.36 24.95 34.59
CA PRO A 280 1.57 25.98 35.61
C PRO A 280 1.96 25.30 36.92
N ASP A 281 3.04 25.78 37.57
CA ASP A 281 3.61 25.25 38.82
C ASP A 281 2.73 25.51 40.04
N ASP A 282 1.41 25.39 39.97
CA ASP A 282 0.49 25.66 41.06
C ASP A 282 -0.60 24.57 41.23
N GLU A 283 -0.19 23.31 41.40
CA GLU A 283 -1.00 22.35 42.17
C GLU A 283 -0.08 21.42 42.99
N PRO A 284 -0.33 21.26 44.30
CA PRO A 284 0.46 20.35 45.11
C PRO A 284 0.22 18.91 44.67
N ALA A 285 1.30 18.22 44.39
CA ALA A 285 1.33 16.82 43.96
C ALA A 285 0.44 15.95 44.89
N GLN A 286 -0.72 15.53 44.37
CA GLN A 286 -1.45 14.43 44.99
C GLN A 286 -0.61 13.16 44.82
N ALA A 287 -0.22 12.59 45.96
CA ALA A 287 0.58 11.38 46.01
C ALA A 287 -0.07 10.26 45.21
N SER A 288 0.59 9.90 44.13
CA SER A 288 0.22 8.76 43.29
C SER A 288 0.29 7.48 44.12
N THR A 289 -0.85 6.87 44.40
CA THR A 289 -0.94 5.62 45.17
C THR A 289 -0.35 4.51 44.31
N MET A 290 0.88 4.11 44.61
CA MET A 290 1.53 2.95 43.98
C MET A 290 0.72 1.69 44.30
N ILE A 291 0.12 1.08 43.29
CA ILE A 291 -0.48 -0.26 43.41
C ILE A 291 0.68 -1.24 43.57
N ARG A 292 0.88 -1.79 44.76
CA ARG A 292 1.81 -2.90 44.97
C ARG A 292 1.15 -4.18 44.49
N PHE A 293 1.72 -4.79 43.48
CA PHE A 293 1.44 -6.18 43.17
C PHE A 293 2.07 -7.06 44.27
N THR A 294 1.25 -7.68 45.11
CA THR A 294 1.70 -8.76 45.98
C THR A 294 1.85 -10.02 45.14
N ALA A 295 3.04 -10.61 45.18
CA ALA A 295 3.26 -11.94 44.60
C ALA A 295 2.30 -12.92 45.29
N VAL A 296 1.55 -13.65 44.46
CA VAL A 296 0.77 -14.79 44.94
C VAL A 296 1.74 -15.96 45.03
N ASP A 297 1.93 -16.51 46.22
CA ASP A 297 2.69 -17.73 46.45
C ASP A 297 1.99 -18.92 45.75
N ASP A 298 2.72 -19.56 44.87
CA ASP A 298 2.35 -20.86 44.28
C ASP A 298 2.56 -21.96 45.36
N ASN A 299 1.55 -22.21 46.14
CA ASN A 299 1.42 -23.47 46.89
C ASN A 299 0.08 -24.10 46.52
N VAL A 300 0.13 -25.05 45.58
CA VAL A 300 -0.92 -26.06 45.38
C VAL A 300 -0.29 -27.42 45.66
N GLU A 301 -0.74 -28.04 46.73
CA GLU A 301 -0.56 -29.49 46.98
C GLU A 301 -1.40 -30.30 45.96
#